data_da985ff870e596a4a3bc0e6949cae0a1
#
_entry.id   da985ff870e596a4a3bc0e6949cae0a1
#
_cell.length_a   1.000
_cell.length_b   1.000
_cell.length_c   1.000
_cell.angle_alpha   90.00
_cell.angle_beta   90.00
_cell.angle_gamma   90.00
#
_symmetry.space_group_name_H-M   'P 1'
#
loop_
_entity.id
_entity.type
_entity.pdbx_description
1 polymer ?
#
loop_
_entity_poly.entity_id
_entity_poly.type
_entity_poly.pdbx_seq_one_letter_code
_entity_poly.pdbx_strand_id
1 'polypeptide(L)'
;MLLCSCAVRGTASNDAKPAAGDVTDSNAAPYEVPAFRDSVFNEDEATAFGSGEIDLSQLEDGIIGVKAQSDTRLKMQIVCGEDKYNYDLPNDGSATFFPLNMGNGTYTFRLMEQVGDSKYACIGSEDRDVTLKDEFQPYLRPNQMVNYNKSSDCIKKVKELDASCTTDADIAAAVYDYMVKNIQYDTEKAATVQNGYLPSPDETLKTGKGICFDYASLAAAMLRSEGIPCKLITGYVGEETYHAWNSFYVESEGWITVEIRAKADEWQRVDITFAAGGMPAGEIQNDSEYTTRFTY
;
A
#
# COMPACT_ATOMS: atom_id res chain seq x y z
N MET A 1 -31.88 -44.71 39.77
CA MET A 1 -32.21 -44.17 41.10
C MET A 1 -31.66 -42.79 41.23
N LEU A 2 -32.56 -41.90 41.40
CA LEU A 2 -32.59 -40.48 41.78
C LEU A 2 -31.88 -39.42 40.84
N LEU A 3 -32.77 -38.72 40.18
CA LEU A 3 -32.74 -37.36 39.70
C LEU A 3 -32.50 -36.36 40.85
N CYS A 4 -31.67 -35.36 40.64
CA CYS A 4 -31.82 -34.11 41.36
C CYS A 4 -31.62 -32.96 40.37
N SER A 5 -32.73 -32.33 40.01
CA SER A 5 -32.87 -31.09 39.29
C SER A 5 -32.62 -29.93 40.24
N CYS A 6 -31.70 -29.01 39.92
CA CYS A 6 -31.66 -27.70 40.52
C CYS A 6 -31.74 -26.65 39.43
N ALA A 7 -32.92 -26.09 39.26
CA ALA A 7 -33.16 -24.89 38.49
C ALA A 7 -32.66 -23.70 39.30
N VAL A 8 -31.69 -22.94 38.75
CA VAL A 8 -31.34 -21.60 39.23
C VAL A 8 -31.97 -20.59 38.26
N ARG A 9 -32.97 -19.88 38.77
CA ARG A 9 -33.52 -18.69 38.13
C ARG A 9 -32.46 -17.58 38.19
N GLY A 10 -31.85 -17.24 37.06
CA GLY A 10 -31.10 -16.02 36.88
C GLY A 10 -32.08 -14.91 36.46
N THR A 11 -32.19 -13.88 37.26
CA THR A 11 -32.89 -12.64 36.97
C THR A 11 -32.15 -11.90 35.85
N ALA A 12 -32.85 -11.66 34.74
CA ALA A 12 -32.36 -10.75 33.70
C ALA A 12 -32.31 -9.32 34.27
N SER A 13 -31.13 -8.78 34.46
CA SER A 13 -30.94 -7.35 34.61
C SER A 13 -30.93 -6.74 33.20
N ASN A 14 -31.94 -5.93 32.92
CA ASN A 14 -31.98 -5.02 31.82
C ASN A 14 -30.99 -3.86 32.10
N ASP A 15 -29.71 -4.05 31.87
CA ASP A 15 -28.80 -2.93 31.70
C ASP A 15 -28.83 -2.53 30.23
N ALA A 16 -29.68 -1.57 29.93
CA ALA A 16 -29.63 -0.85 28.66
C ALA A 16 -28.30 -0.12 28.60
N LYS A 17 -27.37 -0.62 27.74
CA LYS A 17 -26.15 0.08 27.35
C LYS A 17 -26.59 1.44 26.77
N PRO A 18 -26.07 2.57 27.24
CA PRO A 18 -26.40 3.86 26.64
C PRO A 18 -26.02 3.82 25.16
N ALA A 19 -26.95 4.25 24.30
CA ALA A 19 -26.67 4.48 22.90
C ALA A 19 -25.49 5.46 22.82
N ALA A 20 -24.40 5.06 22.19
CA ALA A 20 -23.28 5.93 21.86
C ALA A 20 -23.87 7.07 21.04
N GLY A 21 -23.90 8.25 21.62
CA GLY A 21 -24.30 9.46 20.92
C GLY A 21 -23.27 9.73 19.82
N ASP A 22 -23.78 10.01 18.66
CA ASP A 22 -23.04 10.54 17.52
C ASP A 22 -22.54 11.96 17.94
N VAL A 23 -21.42 12.01 18.66
CA VAL A 23 -20.73 13.25 18.99
C VAL A 23 -19.76 13.53 17.84
N THR A 24 -20.31 13.88 16.69
CA THR A 24 -19.57 14.68 15.75
C THR A 24 -19.39 16.04 16.42
N ASP A 25 -18.19 16.30 16.92
CA ASP A 25 -17.81 17.64 17.38
C ASP A 25 -17.86 18.56 16.15
N SER A 26 -18.98 19.24 15.95
CA SER A 26 -19.22 20.14 14.83
C SER A 26 -18.27 21.35 14.79
N ASN A 27 -17.34 21.44 15.76
CA ASN A 27 -16.33 22.47 15.88
C ASN A 27 -14.89 21.93 15.65
N ALA A 28 -14.70 20.66 15.36
CA ALA A 28 -13.37 20.15 15.03
C ALA A 28 -12.89 20.79 13.70
N ALA A 29 -11.64 21.24 13.67
CA ALA A 29 -11.05 21.75 12.44
C ALA A 29 -10.92 20.60 11.41
N PRO A 30 -11.10 20.88 10.12
CA PRO A 30 -10.82 19.89 9.06
C PRO A 30 -9.38 19.38 9.16
N TYR A 31 -9.15 18.13 8.73
CA TYR A 31 -7.82 17.56 8.62
C TYR A 31 -6.93 18.43 7.70
N GLU A 32 -5.76 18.83 8.20
CA GLU A 32 -4.82 19.62 7.41
C GLU A 32 -3.93 18.67 6.58
N VAL A 33 -4.24 18.56 5.30
CA VAL A 33 -3.50 17.71 4.37
C VAL A 33 -2.09 18.25 4.15
N PRO A 34 -1.03 17.46 4.41
CA PRO A 34 0.33 17.88 4.15
C PRO A 34 0.60 18.15 2.65
N ALA A 35 1.69 18.86 2.35
CA ALA A 35 2.10 19.11 0.98
C ALA A 35 2.31 17.77 0.23
N PHE A 36 1.77 17.70 -0.98
CA PHE A 36 1.91 16.52 -1.84
C PHE A 36 3.38 16.19 -2.08
N ARG A 37 3.75 14.96 -1.80
CA ARG A 37 5.11 14.42 -2.03
C ARG A 37 5.14 13.70 -3.36
N ASP A 38 5.90 14.24 -4.31
CA ASP A 38 6.06 13.65 -5.64
C ASP A 38 7.35 12.86 -5.74
N SER A 39 7.42 11.96 -6.72
CA SER A 39 8.65 11.31 -7.16
C SER A 39 9.01 11.92 -8.52
N VAL A 40 10.09 12.68 -8.57
CA VAL A 40 10.52 13.45 -9.74
C VAL A 40 11.91 13.01 -10.14
N PHE A 41 12.11 12.70 -11.43
CA PHE A 41 13.44 12.41 -11.95
C PHE A 41 14.19 13.73 -12.20
N ASN A 42 15.30 13.93 -11.49
CA ASN A 42 16.14 15.11 -11.61
C ASN A 42 17.23 14.87 -12.68
N GLU A 43 17.00 15.36 -13.88
CA GLU A 43 17.91 15.22 -15.01
C GLU A 43 19.29 15.83 -14.76
N ASP A 44 19.35 16.89 -13.94
CA ASP A 44 20.61 17.63 -13.69
C ASP A 44 21.51 16.91 -12.68
N GLU A 45 20.95 16.04 -11.82
CA GLU A 45 21.68 15.26 -10.81
C GLU A 45 21.82 13.78 -11.17
N ALA A 46 21.12 13.33 -12.21
CA ALA A 46 21.19 11.96 -12.67
C ALA A 46 22.60 11.62 -13.21
N THR A 47 23.03 10.40 -12.96
CA THR A 47 24.33 9.90 -13.40
C THR A 47 24.18 8.68 -14.29
N ALA A 48 25.18 8.44 -15.17
CA ALA A 48 25.19 7.29 -16.07
C ALA A 48 25.11 5.97 -15.30
N PHE A 49 24.22 5.08 -15.74
CA PHE A 49 23.94 3.82 -15.06
C PHE A 49 23.64 2.71 -16.08
N GLY A 50 24.66 2.00 -16.52
CA GLY A 50 24.55 1.00 -17.57
C GLY A 50 24.07 1.57 -18.89
N SER A 51 22.93 1.09 -19.41
CA SER A 51 22.28 1.62 -20.64
C SER A 51 21.32 2.79 -20.37
N GLY A 52 21.43 3.44 -19.22
CA GLY A 52 20.55 4.51 -18.80
C GLY A 52 21.16 5.43 -17.76
N GLU A 53 20.33 5.96 -16.90
CA GLU A 53 20.67 6.91 -15.84
C GLU A 53 19.96 6.58 -14.55
N ILE A 54 20.61 6.88 -13.42
CA ILE A 54 20.03 6.80 -12.08
C ILE A 54 20.05 8.16 -11.42
N ASP A 55 18.91 8.54 -10.87
CA ASP A 55 18.74 9.73 -10.04
C ASP A 55 18.67 9.31 -8.55
N LEU A 56 19.64 9.81 -7.80
CA LEU A 56 19.81 9.57 -6.37
C LEU A 56 19.55 10.83 -5.52
N SER A 57 18.98 11.87 -6.10
CA SER A 57 18.75 13.16 -5.42
C SER A 57 17.74 13.08 -4.27
N GLN A 58 16.90 12.04 -4.26
CA GLN A 58 15.84 11.83 -3.27
C GLN A 58 16.11 10.64 -2.31
N LEU A 59 17.39 10.29 -2.08
CA LEU A 59 17.75 9.16 -1.18
C LEU A 59 17.18 9.31 0.23
N GLU A 60 17.30 10.49 0.84
CA GLU A 60 16.78 10.77 2.18
C GLU A 60 15.25 10.73 2.24
N ASP A 61 14.61 10.94 1.10
CA ASP A 61 13.17 10.83 0.90
C ASP A 61 12.71 9.41 0.59
N GLY A 62 13.62 8.44 0.63
CA GLY A 62 13.31 7.02 0.50
C GLY A 62 12.93 6.57 -0.90
N ILE A 63 13.40 7.25 -1.95
CA ILE A 63 13.09 6.95 -3.34
C ILE A 63 14.30 7.16 -4.25
N ILE A 64 14.39 6.37 -5.32
CA ILE A 64 15.31 6.59 -6.43
C ILE A 64 14.55 6.58 -7.74
N GLY A 65 15.07 7.29 -8.74
CA GLY A 65 14.58 7.26 -10.11
C GLY A 65 15.57 6.53 -11.03
N VAL A 66 15.08 5.70 -11.94
CA VAL A 66 15.90 5.04 -12.97
C VAL A 66 15.18 5.12 -14.29
N LYS A 67 15.93 5.46 -15.34
CA LYS A 67 15.48 5.35 -16.73
C LYS A 67 16.56 4.64 -17.56
N ALA A 68 16.14 3.73 -18.42
CA ALA A 68 17.07 3.01 -19.30
C ALA A 68 16.40 2.60 -20.60
N GLN A 69 17.20 2.42 -21.64
CA GLN A 69 16.72 1.97 -22.94
C GLN A 69 17.50 0.73 -23.39
N SER A 70 16.79 -0.28 -23.88
CA SER A 70 17.37 -1.52 -24.38
C SER A 70 16.41 -2.21 -25.34
N ASP A 71 16.93 -3.03 -26.23
CA ASP A 71 16.14 -3.95 -27.08
C ASP A 71 15.70 -5.20 -26.32
N THR A 72 16.21 -5.44 -25.11
CA THR A 72 15.89 -6.59 -24.26
C THR A 72 15.25 -6.15 -22.95
N ARG A 73 14.75 -7.13 -22.18
CA ARG A 73 14.14 -6.84 -20.87
C ARG A 73 15.19 -6.34 -19.88
N LEU A 74 14.80 -5.33 -19.14
CA LEU A 74 15.59 -4.75 -18.06
C LEU A 74 14.96 -5.05 -16.70
N LYS A 75 15.80 -5.14 -15.68
CA LYS A 75 15.38 -5.22 -14.28
C LYS A 75 16.21 -4.26 -13.44
N MET A 76 15.55 -3.67 -12.47
CA MET A 76 16.21 -2.98 -11.37
C MET A 76 16.29 -3.93 -10.18
N GLN A 77 17.51 -4.17 -9.69
CA GLN A 77 17.75 -4.93 -8.46
C GLN A 77 18.28 -3.96 -7.39
N ILE A 78 17.63 -3.98 -6.22
CA ILE A 78 18.00 -3.18 -5.05
C ILE A 78 18.32 -4.15 -3.90
N VAL A 79 19.49 -4.01 -3.31
CA VAL A 79 19.99 -4.86 -2.23
C VAL A 79 20.38 -4.01 -1.03
N CYS A 80 19.98 -4.41 0.16
CA CYS A 80 20.45 -3.83 1.42
C CYS A 80 20.62 -4.96 2.45
N GLY A 81 21.85 -5.19 2.90
CA GLY A 81 22.16 -6.35 3.74
C GLY A 81 21.82 -7.68 3.05
N GLU A 82 20.98 -8.48 3.68
CA GLU A 82 20.50 -9.77 3.13
C GLU A 82 19.24 -9.62 2.26
N ASP A 83 18.56 -8.47 2.34
CA ASP A 83 17.32 -8.22 1.63
C ASP A 83 17.57 -7.80 0.19
N LYS A 84 16.66 -8.26 -0.69
CA LYS A 84 16.79 -8.02 -2.12
C LYS A 84 15.44 -7.89 -2.79
N TYR A 85 15.26 -6.79 -3.53
CA TYR A 85 14.12 -6.55 -4.38
C TYR A 85 14.53 -6.57 -5.86
N ASN A 86 13.68 -7.18 -6.70
CA ASN A 86 13.86 -7.21 -8.17
C ASN A 86 12.59 -6.66 -8.80
N TYR A 87 12.73 -5.58 -9.54
CA TYR A 87 11.66 -4.93 -10.26
C TYR A 87 11.86 -5.11 -11.76
N ASP A 88 10.79 -5.27 -12.53
CA ASP A 88 10.87 -5.07 -13.97
C ASP A 88 11.01 -3.57 -14.26
N LEU A 89 11.97 -3.20 -15.10
CA LEU A 89 12.19 -1.82 -15.51
C LEU A 89 11.73 -1.68 -16.96
N PRO A 90 10.90 -0.68 -17.31
CA PRO A 90 10.63 -0.32 -18.70
C PRO A 90 11.93 -0.09 -19.47
N ASN A 91 11.98 -0.54 -20.71
CA ASN A 91 13.18 -0.44 -21.57
C ASN A 91 13.03 0.61 -22.68
N ASP A 92 12.07 1.52 -22.50
CA ASP A 92 11.71 2.58 -23.45
C ASP A 92 12.30 3.97 -23.10
N GLY A 93 13.10 4.04 -22.04
CA GLY A 93 13.70 5.28 -21.54
C GLY A 93 12.79 6.07 -20.59
N SER A 94 11.60 5.59 -20.26
CA SER A 94 10.74 6.25 -19.28
C SER A 94 11.30 6.12 -17.86
N ALA A 95 11.18 7.20 -17.06
CA ALA A 95 11.62 7.20 -15.67
C ALA A 95 10.67 6.35 -14.81
N THR A 96 11.26 5.51 -13.97
CA THR A 96 10.54 4.67 -13.02
C THR A 96 11.13 4.86 -11.63
N PHE A 97 10.28 4.90 -10.61
CA PHE A 97 10.67 5.18 -9.24
C PHE A 97 10.56 3.94 -8.36
N PHE A 98 11.56 3.74 -7.50
CA PHE A 98 11.68 2.57 -6.63
C PHE A 98 11.88 3.00 -5.18
N PRO A 99 11.09 2.44 -4.23
CA PRO A 99 11.19 2.80 -2.82
C PRO A 99 12.42 2.16 -2.15
N LEU A 100 13.00 2.88 -1.19
CA LEU A 100 14.07 2.40 -0.30
C LEU A 100 13.47 1.86 1.00
N ASN A 101 12.75 0.78 0.90
CA ASN A 101 11.88 0.21 1.94
C ASN A 101 12.59 -0.77 2.90
N MET A 102 13.90 -0.92 2.82
CA MET A 102 14.71 -1.76 3.69
C MET A 102 15.38 -0.97 4.83
N GLY A 103 14.97 0.31 5.04
CA GLY A 103 15.46 1.17 6.12
C GLY A 103 16.82 1.80 5.82
N ASN A 104 17.52 2.25 6.89
CA ASN A 104 18.85 2.83 6.78
C ASN A 104 19.89 1.74 6.56
N GLY A 105 20.87 2.03 5.69
CA GLY A 105 21.97 1.08 5.44
C GLY A 105 22.69 1.36 4.13
N THR A 106 23.65 0.50 3.80
CA THR A 106 24.35 0.53 2.51
C THR A 106 23.52 -0.22 1.48
N TYR A 107 23.05 0.50 0.46
CA TYR A 107 22.29 -0.04 -0.65
C TYR A 107 23.20 -0.28 -1.85
N THR A 108 23.01 -1.41 -2.53
CA THR A 108 23.56 -1.68 -3.85
C THR A 108 22.44 -1.65 -4.89
N PHE A 109 22.53 -0.75 -5.83
CA PHE A 109 21.64 -0.61 -6.99
C PHE A 109 22.26 -1.31 -8.19
N ARG A 110 21.51 -2.17 -8.90
CA ARG A 110 22.01 -2.87 -10.07
C ARG A 110 21.02 -2.80 -11.23
N LEU A 111 21.46 -2.34 -12.37
CA LEU A 111 20.72 -2.47 -13.63
C LEU A 111 21.10 -3.80 -14.27
N MET A 112 20.09 -4.61 -14.51
CA MET A 112 20.22 -5.96 -15.01
C MET A 112 19.59 -6.06 -16.40
N GLU A 113 20.32 -6.56 -17.39
CA GLU A 113 19.84 -6.75 -18.75
C GLU A 113 19.73 -8.23 -19.10
N GLN A 114 18.65 -8.61 -19.77
CA GLN A 114 18.42 -10.00 -20.19
C GLN A 114 19.42 -10.43 -21.28
N VAL A 115 20.14 -11.51 -21.03
CA VAL A 115 21.14 -12.10 -21.96
C VAL A 115 20.76 -13.50 -22.43
N GLY A 116 19.61 -14.01 -22.03
CA GLY A 116 19.07 -15.32 -22.40
C GLY A 116 17.75 -15.56 -21.65
N ASP A 117 17.10 -16.70 -21.87
CA ASP A 117 15.70 -16.96 -21.44
C ASP A 117 15.34 -16.49 -20.03
N SER A 118 16.12 -16.81 -19.02
CA SER A 118 15.91 -16.39 -17.64
C SER A 118 17.18 -15.80 -17.01
N LYS A 119 18.18 -15.47 -17.83
CA LYS A 119 19.49 -15.00 -17.39
C LYS A 119 19.61 -13.51 -17.59
N TYR A 120 20.14 -12.84 -16.58
CA TYR A 120 20.40 -11.40 -16.58
C TYR A 120 21.86 -11.14 -16.26
N ALA A 121 22.48 -10.20 -16.97
CA ALA A 121 23.80 -9.67 -16.68
C ALA A 121 23.66 -8.30 -15.99
N CYS A 122 24.51 -8.03 -15.01
CA CYS A 122 24.62 -6.71 -14.43
C CYS A 122 25.38 -5.79 -15.39
N ILE A 123 24.74 -4.73 -15.87
CA ILE A 123 25.31 -3.75 -16.80
C ILE A 123 25.59 -2.40 -16.16
N GLY A 124 25.07 -2.15 -14.96
CA GLY A 124 25.33 -0.98 -14.13
C GLY A 124 25.23 -1.33 -12.66
N SER A 125 26.10 -0.78 -11.83
CA SER A 125 26.06 -0.97 -10.37
C SER A 125 26.53 0.29 -9.66
N GLU A 126 25.81 0.64 -8.57
CA GLU A 126 26.07 1.79 -7.73
C GLU A 126 25.81 1.47 -6.27
N ASP A 127 26.75 1.83 -5.37
CA ASP A 127 26.58 1.65 -3.93
C ASP A 127 26.39 3.01 -3.26
N ARG A 128 25.44 3.11 -2.32
CA ARG A 128 25.18 4.31 -1.52
C ARG A 128 24.78 3.97 -0.10
N ASP A 129 25.30 4.75 0.83
CA ASP A 129 24.79 4.79 2.18
C ASP A 129 23.52 5.64 2.21
N VAL A 130 22.44 5.07 2.72
CA VAL A 130 21.12 5.71 2.82
C VAL A 130 20.80 5.96 4.28
N THR A 131 20.43 7.20 4.57
CA THR A 131 19.84 7.63 5.84
C THR A 131 18.54 8.35 5.52
N LEU A 132 17.42 7.72 5.84
CA LEU A 132 16.09 8.28 5.61
C LEU A 132 15.83 9.44 6.58
N LYS A 133 15.12 10.48 6.17
CA LYS A 133 14.62 11.55 7.05
C LYS A 133 13.80 11.00 8.21
N ASP A 134 12.96 10.01 7.92
CA ASP A 134 12.22 9.20 8.87
C ASP A 134 11.82 7.86 8.21
N GLU A 135 11.28 6.92 8.98
CA GLU A 135 10.90 5.60 8.50
C GLU A 135 9.69 5.60 7.54
N PHE A 136 8.93 6.70 7.48
CA PHE A 136 7.71 6.80 6.68
C PHE A 136 7.99 7.19 5.23
N GLN A 137 9.15 7.78 4.94
CA GLN A 137 9.45 8.39 3.64
C GLN A 137 9.17 7.48 2.43
N PRO A 138 9.57 6.18 2.41
CA PRO A 138 9.30 5.31 1.27
C PRO A 138 7.80 5.06 1.01
N TYR A 139 6.95 5.33 2.02
CA TYR A 139 5.52 5.03 2.03
C TYR A 139 4.62 6.26 1.90
N LEU A 140 5.18 7.40 1.51
CA LEU A 140 4.49 8.69 1.41
C LEU A 140 4.42 9.25 -0.01
N ARG A 141 4.95 8.54 -1.01
CA ARG A 141 5.06 9.05 -2.37
C ARG A 141 4.79 7.98 -3.43
N PRO A 142 4.53 8.38 -4.69
CA PRO A 142 4.34 7.42 -5.78
C PRO A 142 5.62 6.61 -6.04
N ASN A 143 5.42 5.37 -6.43
CA ASN A 143 6.47 4.47 -6.90
C ASN A 143 5.89 3.51 -7.96
N GLN A 144 6.68 2.57 -8.48
CA GLN A 144 6.23 1.64 -9.52
C GLN A 144 4.97 0.85 -9.12
N MET A 145 4.84 0.43 -7.85
CA MET A 145 3.72 -0.39 -7.38
C MET A 145 2.49 0.44 -6.96
N VAL A 146 2.72 1.73 -6.67
CA VAL A 146 1.67 2.69 -6.28
C VAL A 146 1.86 3.92 -7.16
N ASN A 147 1.43 3.81 -8.41
CA ASN A 147 1.70 4.82 -9.43
C ASN A 147 0.56 5.84 -9.52
N TYR A 148 0.84 7.08 -9.12
CA TYR A 148 -0.08 8.21 -9.20
C TYR A 148 0.69 9.53 -9.30
N ASN A 149 0.00 10.60 -9.66
CA ASN A 149 0.51 11.96 -9.67
C ASN A 149 -0.59 12.95 -9.27
N LYS A 150 -0.25 14.23 -9.14
CA LYS A 150 -1.21 15.29 -8.72
C LYS A 150 -2.49 15.38 -9.57
N SER A 151 -2.45 14.93 -10.83
CA SER A 151 -3.58 15.00 -11.75
C SER A 151 -4.40 13.71 -11.79
N SER A 152 -3.97 12.65 -11.10
CA SER A 152 -4.64 11.35 -11.06
C SER A 152 -6.07 11.46 -10.54
N ASP A 153 -6.97 10.68 -11.12
CA ASP A 153 -8.38 10.70 -10.74
C ASP A 153 -8.61 10.11 -9.34
N CYS A 154 -7.79 9.15 -8.91
CA CYS A 154 -7.82 8.63 -7.54
C CYS A 154 -7.48 9.72 -6.50
N ILE A 155 -6.60 10.68 -6.85
CA ILE A 155 -6.28 11.81 -5.96
C ILE A 155 -7.42 12.81 -5.90
N LYS A 156 -8.09 13.09 -7.01
CA LYS A 156 -9.31 13.90 -7.01
C LYS A 156 -10.40 13.24 -6.17
N LYS A 157 -10.53 11.91 -6.26
CA LYS A 157 -11.53 11.16 -5.51
C LYS A 157 -11.30 11.24 -4.00
N VAL A 158 -10.08 11.03 -3.50
CA VAL A 158 -9.84 11.13 -2.05
C VAL A 158 -10.10 12.54 -1.54
N LYS A 159 -9.82 13.60 -2.33
CA LYS A 159 -10.17 14.98 -1.99
C LYS A 159 -11.68 15.25 -1.86
N GLU A 160 -12.51 14.44 -2.51
CA GLU A 160 -13.96 14.48 -2.29
C GLU A 160 -14.35 13.75 -0.99
N LEU A 161 -13.61 12.70 -0.61
CA LEU A 161 -13.88 11.90 0.57
C LEU A 161 -13.41 12.59 1.86
N ASP A 162 -12.27 13.30 1.81
CA ASP A 162 -11.65 13.95 2.96
C ASP A 162 -12.38 15.23 3.44
N ALA A 163 -13.27 15.79 2.62
CA ALA A 163 -13.92 17.07 2.84
C ALA A 163 -14.65 17.21 4.21
N SER A 164 -15.00 16.08 4.83
CA SER A 164 -15.64 16.06 6.15
C SER A 164 -14.78 15.39 7.23
N CYS A 165 -13.57 14.97 6.89
CA CYS A 165 -12.66 14.28 7.81
C CYS A 165 -11.92 15.29 8.69
N THR A 166 -11.69 14.91 9.93
CA THR A 166 -10.97 15.74 10.91
C THR A 166 -9.68 15.09 11.39
N THR A 167 -9.50 13.79 11.10
CA THR A 167 -8.32 13.01 11.47
C THR A 167 -7.85 12.15 10.30
N ASP A 168 -6.61 11.68 10.36
CA ASP A 168 -6.04 10.67 9.44
C ASP A 168 -6.84 9.35 9.49
N ALA A 169 -7.32 8.96 10.67
CA ALA A 169 -8.17 7.79 10.85
C ALA A 169 -9.54 7.94 10.13
N ASP A 170 -10.13 9.15 10.13
CA ASP A 170 -11.39 9.40 9.41
C ASP A 170 -11.17 9.25 7.89
N ILE A 171 -10.04 9.73 7.36
CA ILE A 171 -9.68 9.59 5.95
C ILE A 171 -9.51 8.11 5.59
N ALA A 172 -8.78 7.35 6.42
CA ALA A 172 -8.61 5.92 6.19
C ALA A 172 -9.95 5.18 6.18
N ALA A 173 -10.85 5.50 7.11
CA ALA A 173 -12.20 4.95 7.16
C ALA A 173 -13.02 5.32 5.91
N ALA A 174 -12.93 6.58 5.44
CA ALA A 174 -13.65 7.04 4.25
C ALA A 174 -13.15 6.35 2.97
N VAL A 175 -11.83 6.17 2.83
CA VAL A 175 -11.22 5.41 1.72
C VAL A 175 -11.70 3.97 1.73
N TYR A 176 -11.66 3.29 2.88
CA TYR A 176 -12.16 1.93 3.03
C TYR A 176 -13.63 1.80 2.65
N ASP A 177 -14.47 2.64 3.22
CA ASP A 177 -15.91 2.67 2.94
C ASP A 177 -16.19 2.86 1.44
N TYR A 178 -15.45 3.75 0.80
CA TYR A 178 -15.56 3.96 -0.64
C TYR A 178 -15.20 2.70 -1.43
N MET A 179 -14.07 2.08 -1.11
CA MET A 179 -13.58 0.91 -1.84
C MET A 179 -14.53 -0.27 -1.72
N VAL A 180 -15.02 -0.57 -0.52
CA VAL A 180 -15.98 -1.67 -0.28
C VAL A 180 -17.29 -1.46 -1.04
N LYS A 181 -17.73 -0.21 -1.16
CA LYS A 181 -19.01 0.11 -1.83
C LYS A 181 -18.91 0.19 -3.35
N ASN A 182 -17.75 0.54 -3.89
CA ASN A 182 -17.62 0.95 -5.30
C ASN A 182 -16.67 0.09 -6.13
N ILE A 183 -15.80 -0.70 -5.53
CA ILE A 183 -14.86 -1.57 -6.24
C ILE A 183 -15.27 -3.02 -6.06
N GLN A 184 -15.44 -3.75 -7.17
CA GLN A 184 -15.78 -5.17 -7.17
C GLN A 184 -14.54 -6.03 -7.43
N TYR A 185 -14.46 -7.20 -6.80
CA TYR A 185 -13.37 -8.13 -7.07
C TYR A 185 -13.47 -8.72 -8.48
N ASP A 186 -12.39 -8.62 -9.25
CA ASP A 186 -12.30 -9.09 -10.63
C ASP A 186 -11.76 -10.52 -10.67
N THR A 187 -12.66 -11.50 -10.58
CA THR A 187 -12.32 -12.93 -10.60
C THR A 187 -11.74 -13.38 -11.93
N GLU A 188 -12.12 -12.76 -13.06
CA GLU A 188 -11.58 -13.07 -14.37
C GLU A 188 -10.13 -12.60 -14.49
N LYS A 189 -9.85 -11.35 -14.08
CA LYS A 189 -8.49 -10.83 -14.00
C LYS A 189 -7.63 -11.66 -13.05
N ALA A 190 -8.14 -12.03 -11.87
CA ALA A 190 -7.41 -12.86 -10.91
C ALA A 190 -6.97 -14.21 -11.51
N ALA A 191 -7.79 -14.82 -12.36
CA ALA A 191 -7.49 -16.08 -13.02
C ALA A 191 -6.52 -15.97 -14.23
N THR A 192 -6.36 -14.77 -14.80
CA THR A 192 -5.65 -14.57 -16.08
C THR A 192 -4.45 -13.63 -16.00
N VAL A 193 -4.29 -12.89 -14.88
CA VAL A 193 -3.21 -11.92 -14.71
C VAL A 193 -1.83 -12.56 -14.87
N GLN A 194 -0.97 -11.91 -15.63
CA GLN A 194 0.37 -12.41 -15.95
C GLN A 194 1.40 -11.91 -14.93
N ASN A 195 2.50 -12.67 -14.82
CA ASN A 195 3.67 -12.22 -14.06
C ASN A 195 4.19 -10.88 -14.57
N GLY A 196 4.57 -9.98 -13.66
CA GLY A 196 5.03 -8.63 -14.00
C GLY A 196 3.88 -7.61 -14.17
N TYR A 197 2.64 -8.01 -13.85
CA TYR A 197 1.53 -7.07 -13.80
C TYR A 197 1.81 -5.95 -12.80
N LEU A 198 1.56 -4.70 -13.22
CA LEU A 198 1.62 -3.51 -12.38
C LEU A 198 0.21 -2.91 -12.25
N PRO A 199 -0.25 -2.62 -11.04
CA PRO A 199 -1.58 -2.05 -10.84
C PRO A 199 -1.62 -0.57 -11.26
N SER A 200 -2.80 -0.12 -11.68
CA SER A 200 -3.09 1.28 -11.97
C SER A 200 -4.24 1.76 -11.09
N PRO A 201 -3.98 2.63 -10.09
CA PRO A 201 -5.02 3.20 -9.24
C PRO A 201 -6.16 3.85 -10.03
N ASP A 202 -5.84 4.66 -11.05
CA ASP A 202 -6.84 5.35 -11.85
C ASP A 202 -7.69 4.39 -12.70
N GLU A 203 -7.09 3.32 -13.26
CA GLU A 203 -7.86 2.33 -14.01
C GLU A 203 -8.78 1.51 -13.10
N THR A 204 -8.29 1.15 -11.89
CA THR A 204 -9.10 0.49 -10.86
C THR A 204 -10.30 1.36 -10.46
N LEU A 205 -10.05 2.64 -10.20
CA LEU A 205 -11.12 3.60 -9.89
C LEU A 205 -12.13 3.72 -11.03
N LYS A 206 -11.66 3.87 -12.26
CA LYS A 206 -12.48 4.07 -13.46
C LYS A 206 -13.35 2.85 -13.79
N THR A 207 -12.79 1.64 -13.67
CA THR A 207 -13.51 0.40 -13.99
C THR A 207 -14.41 -0.08 -12.87
N GLY A 208 -14.14 0.36 -11.64
CA GLY A 208 -14.80 -0.15 -10.44
C GLY A 208 -14.50 -1.63 -10.18
N LYS A 209 -13.38 -2.15 -10.69
CA LYS A 209 -12.98 -3.56 -10.55
C LYS A 209 -11.48 -3.71 -10.37
N GLY A 210 -11.08 -4.74 -9.61
CA GLY A 210 -9.67 -5.05 -9.42
C GLY A 210 -9.43 -6.35 -8.66
N ILE A 211 -8.18 -6.81 -8.66
CA ILE A 211 -7.70 -7.90 -7.81
C ILE A 211 -7.08 -7.32 -6.54
N CYS A 212 -6.67 -8.16 -5.60
CA CYS A 212 -6.06 -7.70 -4.33
C CYS A 212 -4.95 -6.65 -4.52
N PHE A 213 -4.11 -6.82 -5.53
CA PHE A 213 -3.03 -5.90 -5.82
C PHE A 213 -3.53 -4.52 -6.30
N ASP A 214 -4.60 -4.49 -7.09
CA ASP A 214 -5.25 -3.24 -7.53
C ASP A 214 -5.87 -2.49 -6.36
N TYR A 215 -6.56 -3.21 -5.47
CA TYR A 215 -7.14 -2.64 -4.25
C TYR A 215 -6.06 -2.02 -3.36
N ALA A 216 -5.00 -2.79 -3.08
CA ALA A 216 -3.91 -2.32 -2.23
C ALA A 216 -3.20 -1.11 -2.83
N SER A 217 -3.02 -1.06 -4.15
CA SER A 217 -2.41 0.07 -4.84
C SER A 217 -3.30 1.32 -4.82
N LEU A 218 -4.60 1.17 -5.07
CA LEU A 218 -5.56 2.29 -5.04
C LEU A 218 -5.67 2.88 -3.63
N ALA A 219 -5.81 2.04 -2.59
CA ALA A 219 -5.84 2.50 -1.21
C ALA A 219 -4.55 3.23 -0.83
N ALA A 220 -3.38 2.68 -1.16
CA ALA A 220 -2.10 3.31 -0.89
C ALA A 220 -1.95 4.65 -1.63
N ALA A 221 -2.39 4.76 -2.89
CA ALA A 221 -2.34 6.03 -3.64
C ALA A 221 -3.19 7.11 -2.96
N MET A 222 -4.42 6.78 -2.57
CA MET A 222 -5.32 7.70 -1.88
C MET A 222 -4.75 8.13 -0.53
N LEU A 223 -4.27 7.21 0.30
CA LEU A 223 -3.76 7.52 1.64
C LEU A 223 -2.45 8.32 1.58
N ARG A 224 -1.50 7.92 0.73
CA ARG A 224 -0.21 8.63 0.57
C ARG A 224 -0.39 10.07 0.11
N SER A 225 -1.35 10.32 -0.77
CA SER A 225 -1.63 11.69 -1.24
C SER A 225 -2.15 12.62 -0.14
N GLU A 226 -2.78 12.03 0.88
CA GLU A 226 -3.24 12.76 2.08
C GLU A 226 -2.17 12.81 3.18
N GLY A 227 -0.94 12.36 2.87
CA GLY A 227 0.18 12.37 3.81
C GLY A 227 0.14 11.23 4.83
N ILE A 228 -0.72 10.27 4.66
CA ILE A 228 -0.84 9.09 5.52
C ILE A 228 0.14 8.02 5.01
N PRO A 229 1.17 7.64 5.80
CA PRO A 229 2.10 6.60 5.39
C PRO A 229 1.36 5.29 5.15
N CYS A 230 1.51 4.71 3.96
CA CYS A 230 0.80 3.48 3.61
C CYS A 230 1.73 2.51 2.87
N LYS A 231 1.96 1.35 3.46
CA LYS A 231 2.66 0.21 2.86
C LYS A 231 1.69 -0.56 1.96
N LEU A 232 2.14 -0.89 0.76
CA LEU A 232 1.56 -1.97 -0.02
C LEU A 232 2.37 -3.21 0.26
N ILE A 233 1.76 -4.25 0.79
CA ILE A 233 2.43 -5.48 1.20
C ILE A 233 1.94 -6.62 0.32
N THR A 234 2.86 -7.50 -0.09
CA THR A 234 2.53 -8.75 -0.77
C THR A 234 3.13 -9.93 -0.02
N GLY A 235 2.42 -11.04 -0.01
CA GLY A 235 2.84 -12.22 0.75
C GLY A 235 1.81 -13.33 0.66
N TYR A 236 1.72 -14.14 1.71
CA TYR A 236 0.80 -15.27 1.76
C TYR A 236 -0.19 -15.08 2.90
N VAL A 237 -1.45 -15.48 2.65
CA VAL A 237 -2.50 -15.65 3.65
C VAL A 237 -2.72 -17.15 3.79
N GLY A 238 -2.54 -17.68 5.00
CA GLY A 238 -2.43 -19.12 5.20
C GLY A 238 -1.17 -19.70 4.53
N GLU A 239 -1.23 -20.96 4.11
CA GLU A 239 -0.04 -21.66 3.58
C GLU A 239 0.18 -21.43 2.07
N GLU A 240 -0.86 -21.10 1.28
CA GLU A 240 -0.77 -21.17 -0.19
C GLU A 240 -1.31 -19.95 -0.94
N THR A 241 -2.12 -19.08 -0.34
CA THR A 241 -2.77 -17.99 -1.07
C THR A 241 -1.90 -16.74 -1.12
N TYR A 242 -1.29 -16.48 -2.30
CA TYR A 242 -0.56 -15.24 -2.52
C TYR A 242 -1.52 -14.05 -2.59
N HIS A 243 -1.26 -13.03 -1.80
CA HIS A 243 -2.19 -11.91 -1.58
C HIS A 243 -1.46 -10.57 -1.49
N ALA A 244 -2.22 -9.47 -1.61
CA ALA A 244 -1.74 -8.12 -1.38
C ALA A 244 -2.71 -7.38 -0.44
N TRP A 245 -2.13 -6.60 0.50
CA TRP A 245 -2.88 -5.82 1.49
C TRP A 245 -2.13 -4.54 1.85
N ASN A 246 -2.69 -3.73 2.75
CA ASN A 246 -2.06 -2.51 3.23
C ASN A 246 -1.73 -2.58 4.73
N SER A 247 -0.69 -1.84 5.10
CA SER A 247 -0.49 -1.34 6.46
C SER A 247 -0.32 0.16 6.37
N PHE A 248 -1.08 0.93 7.15
CA PHE A 248 -1.02 2.38 7.15
C PHE A 248 -0.82 2.90 8.58
N TYR A 249 -0.25 4.08 8.68
CA TYR A 249 0.06 4.70 9.96
C TYR A 249 -0.95 5.80 10.27
N VAL A 250 -1.54 5.75 11.47
CA VAL A 250 -2.34 6.85 12.03
C VAL A 250 -1.71 7.32 13.34
N GLU A 251 -1.72 8.62 13.56
CA GLU A 251 -0.98 9.21 14.68
C GLU A 251 -1.44 8.68 16.04
N SER A 252 -2.73 8.42 16.21
CA SER A 252 -3.30 7.94 17.47
C SER A 252 -2.97 6.49 17.81
N GLU A 253 -2.71 5.62 16.80
CA GLU A 253 -2.65 4.15 16.97
C GLU A 253 -1.34 3.53 16.48
N GLY A 254 -0.54 4.27 15.68
CA GLY A 254 0.65 3.72 15.02
C GLY A 254 0.33 2.97 13.71
N TRP A 255 1.13 1.97 13.40
CA TRP A 255 0.91 1.13 12.22
C TRP A 255 -0.27 0.20 12.42
N ILE A 256 -1.26 0.31 11.53
CA ILE A 256 -2.45 -0.55 11.48
C ILE A 256 -2.36 -1.43 10.25
N THR A 257 -2.32 -2.74 10.46
CA THR A 257 -2.29 -3.73 9.38
C THR A 257 -3.63 -4.42 9.32
N VAL A 258 -4.29 -4.39 8.16
CA VAL A 258 -5.57 -5.08 7.91
C VAL A 258 -6.70 -4.65 8.87
N GLU A 259 -6.51 -3.56 9.60
CA GLU A 259 -7.50 -3.00 10.51
C GLU A 259 -7.91 -1.62 10.06
N ILE A 260 -9.23 -1.42 9.90
CA ILE A 260 -9.80 -0.11 9.59
C ILE A 260 -10.99 0.16 10.52
N ARG A 261 -11.05 1.39 11.00
CA ARG A 261 -12.15 1.86 11.81
C ARG A 261 -13.42 1.92 10.97
N ALA A 262 -14.32 0.94 11.15
CA ALA A 262 -15.58 0.88 10.41
C ALA A 262 -16.63 1.86 10.96
N LYS A 263 -16.50 2.23 12.26
CA LYS A 263 -17.35 3.19 12.96
C LYS A 263 -16.49 3.95 13.98
N ALA A 264 -16.93 5.14 14.37
CA ALA A 264 -16.19 6.05 15.24
C ALA A 264 -15.64 5.45 16.55
N ASP A 265 -16.19 4.33 17.01
CA ASP A 265 -15.85 3.69 18.29
C ASP A 265 -15.58 2.18 18.19
N GLU A 266 -15.49 1.63 16.97
CA GLU A 266 -15.38 0.19 16.77
C GLU A 266 -14.35 -0.14 15.69
N TRP A 267 -13.22 -0.73 16.11
CA TRP A 267 -12.19 -1.24 15.22
C TRP A 267 -12.57 -2.64 14.74
N GLN A 268 -12.58 -2.83 13.42
CA GLN A 268 -12.76 -4.13 12.80
C GLN A 268 -11.54 -4.47 11.97
N ARG A 269 -11.04 -5.68 12.16
CA ARG A 269 -9.97 -6.22 11.31
C ARG A 269 -10.57 -6.59 9.97
N VAL A 270 -10.12 -5.93 8.91
CA VAL A 270 -10.64 -6.11 7.57
C VAL A 270 -9.52 -6.01 6.55
N ASP A 271 -9.32 -7.04 5.74
CA ASP A 271 -8.65 -6.90 4.47
C ASP A 271 -9.64 -6.28 3.47
N ILE A 272 -9.26 -5.18 2.84
CA ILE A 272 -10.16 -4.45 1.93
C ILE A 272 -10.70 -5.36 0.82
N THR A 273 -9.86 -6.24 0.28
CA THR A 273 -10.23 -7.17 -0.79
C THR A 273 -11.27 -8.19 -0.33
N PHE A 274 -11.08 -8.78 0.84
CA PHE A 274 -12.03 -9.75 1.39
C PHE A 274 -13.37 -9.11 1.73
N ALA A 275 -13.36 -7.91 2.28
CA ALA A 275 -14.59 -7.18 2.58
C ALA A 275 -15.42 -6.90 1.32
N ALA A 276 -14.79 -6.47 0.22
CA ALA A 276 -15.45 -6.24 -1.06
C ALA A 276 -15.98 -7.54 -1.69
N GLY A 277 -15.34 -8.68 -1.44
CA GLY A 277 -15.79 -10.01 -1.84
C GLY A 277 -17.02 -10.52 -1.06
N GLY A 278 -17.54 -9.74 -0.09
CA GLY A 278 -18.71 -10.08 0.70
C GLY A 278 -18.43 -11.01 1.89
N MET A 279 -17.18 -11.22 2.27
CA MET A 279 -16.83 -11.96 3.47
C MET A 279 -17.15 -11.12 4.71
N PRO A 280 -17.88 -11.67 5.70
CA PRO A 280 -18.18 -10.95 6.94
C PRO A 280 -16.90 -10.54 7.68
N ALA A 281 -16.87 -9.32 8.20
CA ALA A 281 -15.70 -8.77 8.89
C ALA A 281 -15.18 -9.65 10.06
N GLY A 282 -16.06 -10.46 10.69
CA GLY A 282 -15.69 -11.40 11.76
C GLY A 282 -15.02 -12.70 11.28
N GLU A 283 -14.98 -12.96 9.97
CA GLU A 283 -14.36 -14.15 9.38
C GLU A 283 -13.00 -13.84 8.73
N ILE A 284 -12.56 -12.57 8.76
CA ILE A 284 -11.26 -12.17 8.24
C ILE A 284 -10.18 -12.62 9.23
N GLN A 285 -9.24 -13.36 8.70
CA GLN A 285 -8.26 -14.19 9.42
C GLN A 285 -7.33 -13.39 10.34
N ASN A 286 -6.79 -14.01 11.38
CA ASN A 286 -5.89 -13.43 12.37
C ASN A 286 -4.54 -13.04 11.74
N ASP A 287 -3.84 -12.03 12.28
CA ASP A 287 -2.48 -11.61 11.85
C ASP A 287 -1.48 -12.76 11.73
N SER A 288 -1.65 -13.82 12.55
CA SER A 288 -0.81 -15.02 12.52
C SER A 288 -0.87 -15.81 11.20
N GLU A 289 -1.84 -15.49 10.33
CA GLU A 289 -2.01 -16.16 9.04
C GLU A 289 -1.41 -15.38 7.86
N TYR A 290 -0.95 -14.13 8.09
CA TYR A 290 -0.29 -13.29 7.08
C TYR A 290 1.22 -13.42 7.17
N THR A 291 1.84 -13.85 6.07
CA THR A 291 3.31 -13.91 5.93
C THR A 291 3.75 -12.90 4.88
N THR A 292 4.36 -11.82 5.33
CA THR A 292 4.93 -10.77 4.44
C THR A 292 6.07 -11.33 3.62
N ARG A 293 6.07 -11.05 2.32
CA ARG A 293 7.17 -11.34 1.40
C ARG A 293 7.85 -10.07 0.91
N PHE A 294 7.07 -9.09 0.50
CA PHE A 294 7.56 -7.80 0.03
C PHE A 294 6.70 -6.66 0.57
N THR A 295 7.34 -5.52 0.81
CA THR A 295 6.70 -4.27 1.23
C THR A 295 7.13 -3.16 0.26
N TYR A 296 6.16 -2.35 -0.21
CA TYR A 296 6.40 -1.28 -1.19
C TYR A 296 5.82 0.06 -0.72
#